data_09e1a4b63eefd2e9b4c3d6d63ed497be
#
_entry.id   09e1a4b63eefd2e9b4c3d6d63ed497be
#
_cell.length_a   1.000
_cell.length_b   1.000
_cell.length_c   1.000
_cell.angle_alpha   90.00
_cell.angle_beta   90.00
_cell.angle_gamma   90.00
#
_symmetry.space_group_name_H-M   'P 1'
#
loop_
_entity.id
_entity.type
_entity.pdbx_description
1 polymer ?
#
loop_
_entity_poly.entity_id
_entity_poly.type
_entity_poly.pdbx_seq_one_letter_code
_entity_poly.pdbx_strand_id
1 'polypeptide(L)'
;MRVSVIQAPIGPMLLNENRKTIFGAMEAALKDDPDVIVLPEMWNSGFYPEKFSAEDDYMEEALCRDLSSFAKAHAVNLVAGSLTVWDAGHRANRAFIYDRTGALLGTYDKAHLFPMGAEKECFTPGDKSLAFELDGV
;
A
#
# COMPACT_ATOMS: atom_id res chain seq x y z
N MET A 1 -15.25 12.48 -9.48
CA MET A 1 -14.05 11.69 -9.18
C MET A 1 -14.21 10.28 -9.76
N ARG A 2 -13.23 9.83 -10.56
CA ARG A 2 -13.16 8.46 -11.12
C ARG A 2 -12.15 7.66 -10.31
N VAL A 3 -12.56 6.51 -9.79
CA VAL A 3 -11.71 5.65 -8.94
C VAL A 3 -11.47 4.33 -9.66
N SER A 4 -10.21 3.98 -9.85
CA SER A 4 -9.78 2.66 -10.33
C SER A 4 -9.31 1.80 -9.17
N VAL A 5 -9.98 0.67 -8.94
CA VAL A 5 -9.61 -0.28 -7.89
C VAL A 5 -8.83 -1.44 -8.52
N ILE A 6 -7.61 -1.64 -8.08
CA ILE A 6 -6.75 -2.73 -8.54
C ILE A 6 -7.10 -4.01 -7.80
N GLN A 7 -7.46 -5.04 -8.57
CA GLN A 7 -7.56 -6.42 -8.10
C GLN A 7 -6.54 -7.26 -8.86
N ALA A 8 -5.57 -7.80 -8.16
CA ALA A 8 -4.48 -8.57 -8.75
C ALA A 8 -4.12 -9.78 -7.88
N PRO A 9 -3.63 -10.87 -8.45
CA PRO A 9 -3.13 -11.99 -7.68
C PRO A 9 -1.84 -11.57 -6.97
N ILE A 10 -1.82 -11.74 -5.64
CA ILE A 10 -0.68 -11.46 -4.78
C ILE A 10 -0.12 -12.78 -4.27
N GLY A 11 1.13 -13.06 -4.61
CA GLY A 11 1.82 -14.26 -4.15
C GLY A 11 2.41 -14.06 -2.76
N PRO A 12 2.34 -15.10 -1.89
CA PRO A 12 2.91 -15.00 -0.54
C PRO A 12 4.43 -14.84 -0.59
N MET A 13 4.93 -13.75 -0.01
CA MET A 13 6.35 -13.39 0.06
C MET A 13 7.08 -13.30 -1.30
N LEU A 14 6.34 -13.15 -2.38
CA LEU A 14 6.89 -12.90 -3.72
C LEU A 14 7.04 -11.38 -3.97
N LEU A 15 7.87 -10.72 -3.15
CA LEU A 15 7.94 -9.26 -3.07
C LEU A 15 8.18 -8.58 -4.43
N ASN A 16 9.14 -9.06 -5.20
CA ASN A 16 9.48 -8.48 -6.51
C ASN A 16 8.41 -8.75 -7.57
N GLU A 17 7.85 -9.96 -7.58
CA GLU A 17 6.77 -10.37 -8.49
C GLU A 17 5.50 -9.59 -8.19
N ASN A 18 5.15 -9.47 -6.91
CA ASN A 18 4.01 -8.68 -6.46
C ASN A 18 4.16 -7.20 -6.88
N ARG A 19 5.34 -6.61 -6.64
CA ARG A 19 5.65 -5.26 -7.09
C ARG A 19 5.43 -5.12 -8.60
N LYS A 20 6.00 -6.01 -9.40
CA LYS A 20 5.85 -5.98 -10.86
C LYS A 20 4.38 -6.10 -11.28
N THR A 21 3.63 -7.00 -10.64
CA THR A 21 2.21 -7.23 -10.91
C THR A 21 1.39 -5.97 -10.61
N ILE A 22 1.59 -5.36 -9.46
CA ILE A 22 0.84 -4.17 -9.04
C ILE A 22 1.16 -2.96 -9.92
N PHE A 23 2.45 -2.67 -10.17
CA PHE A 23 2.81 -1.54 -11.03
C PHE A 23 2.31 -1.73 -12.48
N GLY A 24 2.36 -2.95 -13.01
CA GLY A 24 1.76 -3.25 -14.32
C GLY A 24 0.25 -3.04 -14.36
N ALA A 25 -0.45 -3.37 -13.28
CA ALA A 25 -1.89 -3.11 -13.17
C ALA A 25 -2.21 -1.61 -13.02
N MET A 26 -1.38 -0.86 -12.27
CA MET A 26 -1.50 0.60 -12.15
C MET A 26 -1.33 1.27 -13.53
N GLU A 27 -0.30 0.89 -14.29
CA GLU A 27 -0.09 1.40 -15.66
C GLU A 27 -1.29 1.08 -16.59
N ALA A 28 -1.85 -0.13 -16.46
CA ALA A 28 -3.02 -0.49 -17.25
C ALA A 28 -4.26 0.34 -16.89
N ALA A 29 -4.43 0.68 -15.61
CA ALA A 29 -5.54 1.49 -15.11
C ALA A 29 -5.54 2.94 -15.62
N LEU A 30 -4.38 3.48 -16.00
CA LEU A 30 -4.27 4.85 -16.55
C LEU A 30 -5.09 5.05 -17.82
N LYS A 31 -5.42 3.98 -18.56
CA LYS A 31 -6.27 4.06 -19.77
C LYS A 31 -7.66 4.61 -19.49
N ASP A 32 -8.14 4.46 -18.27
CA ASP A 32 -9.46 4.91 -17.84
C ASP A 32 -9.43 6.33 -17.26
N ASP A 33 -8.28 7.01 -17.33
CA ASP A 33 -8.08 8.38 -16.85
C ASP A 33 -8.60 8.56 -15.40
N PRO A 34 -8.08 7.79 -14.42
CA PRO A 34 -8.56 7.83 -13.04
C PRO A 34 -8.06 9.07 -12.30
N ASP A 35 -8.90 9.61 -11.42
CA ASP A 35 -8.48 10.63 -10.44
C ASP A 35 -7.75 9.97 -9.26
N VAL A 36 -8.14 8.72 -8.93
CA VAL A 36 -7.57 7.95 -7.81
C VAL A 36 -7.39 6.50 -8.23
N ILE A 37 -6.24 5.91 -7.93
CA ILE A 37 -6.00 4.47 -7.99
C ILE A 37 -5.92 3.92 -6.57
N VAL A 38 -6.67 2.84 -6.29
CA VAL A 38 -6.69 2.15 -5.00
C VAL A 38 -6.04 0.78 -5.15
N LEU A 39 -5.01 0.49 -4.35
CA LEU A 39 -4.28 -0.77 -4.37
C LEU A 39 -4.82 -1.77 -3.34
N PRO A 40 -4.55 -3.07 -3.50
CA PRO A 40 -4.98 -4.10 -2.56
C PRO A 40 -4.29 -3.99 -1.19
N GLU A 41 -4.86 -4.68 -0.19
CA GLU A 41 -4.27 -4.82 1.13
C GLU A 41 -3.04 -5.74 1.07
N MET A 42 -1.97 -5.39 1.80
CA MET A 42 -0.74 -6.18 1.99
C MET A 42 -0.14 -6.72 0.69
N TRP A 43 -0.21 -5.92 -0.36
CA TRP A 43 0.16 -6.37 -1.70
C TRP A 43 1.67 -6.63 -1.89
N ASN A 44 2.53 -6.13 -1.01
CA ASN A 44 3.96 -6.45 -1.07
C ASN A 44 4.24 -7.92 -0.66
N SER A 45 3.71 -8.35 0.47
CA SER A 45 4.00 -9.66 1.10
C SER A 45 2.90 -10.70 0.94
N GLY A 46 1.65 -10.28 0.64
CA GLY A 46 0.46 -11.13 0.76
C GLY A 46 0.10 -11.40 2.22
N PHE A 47 -0.90 -12.26 2.43
CA PHE A 47 -1.47 -12.53 3.75
C PHE A 47 -0.65 -13.55 4.59
N TYR A 48 0.67 -13.49 4.53
CA TYR A 48 1.57 -14.35 5.29
C TYR A 48 2.56 -13.50 6.12
N PRO A 49 2.05 -12.67 7.03
CA PRO A 49 2.85 -11.69 7.76
C PRO A 49 3.90 -12.32 8.68
N GLU A 50 3.68 -13.55 9.12
CA GLU A 50 4.62 -14.30 9.98
C GLU A 50 5.98 -14.56 9.32
N LYS A 51 6.02 -14.54 8.00
CA LYS A 51 7.24 -14.75 7.22
C LYS A 51 7.99 -13.45 6.90
N PHE A 52 7.34 -12.30 7.07
CA PHE A 52 7.97 -11.01 6.83
C PHE A 52 8.90 -10.66 7.98
N SER A 53 10.15 -10.32 7.68
CA SER A 53 11.20 -10.00 8.63
C SER A 53 11.73 -8.58 8.44
N ALA A 54 12.57 -8.11 9.37
CA ALA A 54 13.26 -6.84 9.23
C ALA A 54 14.17 -6.81 7.97
N GLU A 55 14.64 -7.96 7.51
CA GLU A 55 15.47 -8.06 6.30
C GLU A 55 14.65 -7.81 5.03
N ASP A 56 13.33 -8.04 5.06
CA ASP A 56 12.42 -7.81 3.94
C ASP A 56 12.01 -6.33 3.83
N ASP A 57 12.20 -5.57 4.89
CA ASP A 57 11.76 -4.18 5.01
C ASP A 57 12.55 -3.18 4.15
N TYR A 58 13.73 -3.58 3.67
CA TYR A 58 14.54 -2.75 2.76
C TYR A 58 13.76 -2.26 1.53
N MET A 59 12.68 -2.94 1.18
CA MET A 59 11.84 -2.56 0.05
C MET A 59 10.85 -1.44 0.38
N GLU A 60 10.51 -1.19 1.65
CA GLU A 60 9.50 -0.17 2.00
C GLU A 60 9.89 1.19 1.44
N GLU A 61 11.09 1.66 1.74
CA GLU A 61 11.55 2.97 1.29
C GLU A 61 11.60 3.07 -0.24
N ALA A 62 12.03 1.97 -0.91
CA ALA A 62 12.03 1.90 -2.37
C ALA A 62 10.61 1.93 -2.93
N LEU A 63 9.67 1.16 -2.36
CA LEU A 63 8.28 1.15 -2.76
C LEU A 63 7.62 2.52 -2.54
N CYS A 64 7.85 3.17 -1.41
CA CYS A 64 7.34 4.51 -1.13
C CYS A 64 7.84 5.55 -2.15
N ARG A 65 9.13 5.50 -2.52
CA ARG A 65 9.69 6.36 -3.59
C ARG A 65 9.05 6.08 -4.94
N ASP A 66 8.88 4.82 -5.29
CA ASP A 66 8.27 4.41 -6.57
C ASP A 66 6.81 4.83 -6.66
N LEU A 67 6.03 4.64 -5.58
CA LEU A 67 4.62 5.06 -5.51
C LEU A 67 4.48 6.58 -5.62
N SER A 68 5.29 7.34 -4.89
CA SER A 68 5.35 8.80 -4.98
C SER A 68 5.70 9.25 -6.40
N SER A 69 6.72 8.61 -7.00
CA SER A 69 7.16 8.92 -8.37
C SER A 69 6.08 8.61 -9.40
N PHE A 70 5.38 7.49 -9.24
CA PHE A 70 4.25 7.12 -10.10
C PHE A 70 3.11 8.12 -10.01
N ALA A 71 2.67 8.47 -8.79
CA ALA A 71 1.62 9.45 -8.56
C ALA A 71 1.95 10.78 -9.26
N LYS A 72 3.19 11.26 -9.08
CA LYS A 72 3.67 12.49 -9.71
C LYS A 72 3.75 12.41 -11.23
N ALA A 73 4.33 11.33 -11.76
CA ALA A 73 4.56 11.17 -13.19
C ALA A 73 3.26 11.13 -13.99
N HIS A 74 2.22 10.54 -13.41
CA HIS A 74 0.91 10.35 -14.07
C HIS A 74 -0.15 11.33 -13.56
N ALA A 75 0.20 12.23 -12.64
CA ALA A 75 -0.71 13.22 -12.03
C ALA A 75 -1.98 12.56 -11.48
N VAL A 76 -1.85 11.40 -10.80
CA VAL A 76 -2.94 10.60 -10.23
C VAL A 76 -2.76 10.44 -8.73
N ASN A 77 -3.86 10.51 -7.96
CA ASN A 77 -3.81 10.24 -6.54
C ASN A 77 -3.72 8.73 -6.28
N LEU A 78 -3.04 8.31 -5.20
CA LEU A 78 -2.93 6.91 -4.82
C LEU A 78 -3.43 6.70 -3.38
N VAL A 79 -4.34 5.75 -3.20
CA VAL A 79 -4.54 5.05 -1.95
C VAL A 79 -3.76 3.74 -2.09
N ALA A 80 -2.51 3.75 -1.62
CA ALA A 80 -1.54 2.72 -1.94
C ALA A 80 -1.74 1.44 -1.11
N GLY A 81 -3.02 1.01 -0.99
CA GLY A 81 -3.50 -0.19 -0.33
C GLY A 81 -2.96 -0.27 1.06
N SER A 82 -2.38 -1.40 1.42
CA SER A 82 -1.42 -1.43 2.50
C SER A 82 -0.20 -2.27 2.14
N LEU A 83 0.89 -1.98 2.83
CA LEU A 83 2.10 -2.77 2.85
C LEU A 83 2.26 -3.42 4.21
N THR A 84 2.85 -4.60 4.24
CA THR A 84 3.49 -5.07 5.46
C THR A 84 4.77 -4.29 5.61
N VAL A 85 4.94 -3.62 6.75
CA VAL A 85 6.13 -2.81 7.07
C VAL A 85 6.73 -3.26 8.40
N TRP A 86 8.03 -2.99 8.59
CA TRP A 86 8.73 -3.23 9.84
C TRP A 86 9.13 -1.90 10.46
N ASP A 87 8.44 -1.48 11.48
CA ASP A 87 8.65 -0.18 12.11
C ASP A 87 9.05 -0.34 13.57
N ALA A 88 10.24 0.17 13.95
CA ALA A 88 10.77 0.17 15.32
C ALA A 88 10.68 -1.21 16.03
N GLY A 89 10.88 -2.31 15.31
CA GLY A 89 10.81 -3.67 15.85
C GLY A 89 9.41 -4.30 15.85
N HIS A 90 8.44 -3.63 15.23
CA HIS A 90 7.06 -4.08 15.10
C HIS A 90 6.68 -4.26 13.63
N ARG A 91 5.77 -5.18 13.33
CA ARG A 91 5.12 -5.24 12.04
C ARG A 91 3.85 -4.39 12.06
N ALA A 92 3.62 -3.65 10.99
CA ALA A 92 2.36 -2.93 10.79
C ALA A 92 1.77 -3.25 9.41
N ASN A 93 0.45 -3.27 9.34
CA ASN A 93 -0.32 -3.27 8.10
C ASN A 93 -0.63 -1.81 7.78
N ARG A 94 0.23 -1.15 6.97
CA ARG A 94 0.26 0.30 6.78
C ARG A 94 -0.18 0.71 5.39
N ALA A 95 -1.22 1.54 5.32
CA ALA A 95 -1.63 2.22 4.11
C ALA A 95 -0.88 3.55 3.94
N PHE A 96 -0.61 3.93 2.69
CA PHE A 96 0.04 5.18 2.32
C PHE A 96 -0.84 5.93 1.34
N ILE A 97 -1.03 7.23 1.55
CA ILE A 97 -1.86 8.06 0.69
C ILE A 97 -1.00 9.14 0.04
N TYR A 98 -0.97 9.14 -1.29
CA TYR A 98 -0.23 10.13 -2.08
C TYR A 98 -1.19 10.97 -2.91
N ASP A 99 -0.94 12.27 -2.96
CA ASP A 99 -1.63 13.13 -3.91
C ASP A 99 -0.99 13.03 -5.31
N ARG A 100 -1.63 13.68 -6.30
CA ARG A 100 -1.17 13.69 -7.69
C ARG A 100 0.15 14.42 -7.92
N THR A 101 0.71 15.10 -6.93
CA THR A 101 2.05 15.69 -6.98
C THR A 101 3.12 14.73 -6.47
N GLY A 102 2.71 13.57 -5.95
CA GLY A 102 3.55 12.57 -5.29
C GLY A 102 3.83 12.88 -3.83
N ALA A 103 3.18 13.90 -3.25
CA ALA A 103 3.33 14.19 -1.82
C ALA A 103 2.59 13.14 -0.98
N LEU A 104 3.24 12.64 0.07
CA LEU A 104 2.63 11.76 1.06
C LEU A 104 1.71 12.60 1.95
N LEU A 105 0.41 12.38 1.88
CA LEU A 105 -0.59 13.07 2.70
C LEU A 105 -0.71 12.46 4.09
N GLY A 106 -0.44 11.17 4.23
CA GLY A 106 -0.46 10.49 5.50
C GLY A 106 -0.35 8.97 5.38
N THR A 107 -0.23 8.33 6.54
CA THR A 107 -0.21 6.88 6.67
C THR A 107 -1.25 6.43 7.69
N TYR A 108 -1.78 5.22 7.50
CA TYR A 108 -2.73 4.61 8.43
C TYR A 108 -2.31 3.18 8.72
N ASP A 109 -2.10 2.87 9.99
CA ASP A 109 -1.89 1.52 10.46
C ASP A 109 -3.25 0.90 10.84
N LYS A 110 -3.52 -0.30 10.34
CA LYS A 110 -4.77 -1.02 10.58
C LYS A 110 -5.03 -1.18 12.08
N ALA A 111 -6.10 -0.54 12.58
CA ALA A 111 -6.45 -0.57 13.98
C ALA A 111 -7.16 -1.87 14.40
N HIS A 112 -7.98 -2.45 13.52
CA HIS A 112 -8.75 -3.65 13.78
C HIS A 112 -8.17 -4.83 13.02
N LEU A 113 -7.21 -5.52 13.64
CA LEU A 113 -6.56 -6.68 13.07
C LEU A 113 -7.53 -7.87 12.96
N PHE A 114 -7.38 -8.68 11.91
CA PHE A 114 -8.22 -9.84 11.68
C PHE A 114 -8.00 -10.88 12.78
N PRO A 115 -9.04 -11.29 13.50
CA PRO A 115 -8.90 -12.11 14.72
C PRO A 115 -8.57 -13.58 14.47
N MET A 116 -8.82 -14.05 13.23
CA MET A 116 -8.53 -15.43 12.83
C MET A 116 -7.30 -15.45 11.91
N GLY A 117 -6.24 -16.09 12.34
CA GLY A 117 -4.98 -16.17 11.60
C GLY A 117 -3.85 -15.39 12.26
N ALA A 118 -2.72 -15.33 11.57
CA ALA A 118 -1.47 -14.79 12.11
C ALA A 118 -1.45 -13.25 12.26
N GLU A 119 -2.40 -12.52 11.68
CA GLU A 119 -2.34 -11.06 11.68
C GLU A 119 -2.31 -10.49 13.11
N LYS A 120 -3.23 -10.95 13.97
CA LYS A 120 -3.32 -10.50 15.36
C LYS A 120 -2.08 -10.86 16.21
N GLU A 121 -1.38 -11.92 15.84
CA GLU A 121 -0.17 -12.36 16.55
C GLU A 121 1.09 -11.68 16.04
N CYS A 122 1.07 -11.23 14.78
CA CYS A 122 2.24 -10.70 14.10
C CYS A 122 2.28 -9.19 13.99
N PHE A 123 1.14 -8.52 13.94
CA PHE A 123 1.07 -7.07 13.76
C PHE A 123 0.75 -6.33 15.05
N THR A 124 1.28 -5.12 15.16
CA THR A 124 0.84 -4.13 16.14
C THR A 124 -0.32 -3.33 15.56
N PRO A 125 -1.47 -3.25 16.25
CA PRO A 125 -2.59 -2.44 15.77
C PRO A 125 -2.27 -0.95 15.86
N GLY A 126 -2.75 -0.18 14.87
CA GLY A 126 -2.74 1.27 14.93
C GLY A 126 -3.75 1.81 15.95
N ASP A 127 -3.53 3.04 16.39
CA ASP A 127 -4.36 3.74 17.39
C ASP A 127 -4.97 5.04 16.85
N LYS A 128 -4.76 5.35 15.57
CA LYS A 128 -5.17 6.61 14.94
C LYS A 128 -6.17 6.38 13.82
N SER A 129 -7.00 7.37 13.59
CA SER A 129 -7.78 7.51 12.37
C SER A 129 -7.09 8.48 11.42
N LEU A 130 -7.28 8.30 10.13
CA LEU A 130 -6.77 9.19 9.08
C LEU A 130 -7.95 9.68 8.25
N ALA A 131 -8.05 10.99 8.08
CA ALA A 131 -8.89 11.62 7.08
C ALA A 131 -7.99 12.47 6.18
N PHE A 132 -8.25 12.47 4.90
CA PHE A 132 -7.49 13.21 3.90
C PHE A 132 -8.43 13.70 2.81
N GLU A 133 -7.99 14.72 2.09
CA GLU A 133 -8.71 15.30 0.96
C GLU A 133 -7.92 15.06 -0.32
N LEU A 134 -8.60 14.58 -1.35
CA LEU A 134 -8.07 14.40 -2.69
C LEU A 134 -8.90 15.23 -3.67
N ASP A 135 -8.27 16.21 -4.33
CA ASP A 135 -8.90 17.08 -5.34
C ASP A 135 -10.18 17.78 -4.83
N GLY A 136 -10.22 18.17 -3.57
CA GLY A 136 -11.35 18.88 -2.98
C GLY A 136 -12.49 17.96 -2.49
N VAL A 137 -12.24 16.66 -2.36
CA VAL A 137 -13.20 15.65 -1.88
C VAL A 137 -12.64 14.89 -0.68
#